data_e3d6e6a2a78a2b74a06811bf28711afb
#
_entry.id   e3d6e6a2a78a2b74a06811bf28711afb
#
_cell.length_a   1.000
_cell.length_b   1.000
_cell.length_c   1.000
_cell.angle_alpha   90.00
_cell.angle_beta   90.00
_cell.angle_gamma   90.00
#
_symmetry.space_group_name_H-M   'P 1'
#
loop_
_entity.id
_entity.type
_entity.pdbx_description
1 polymer ?
#
loop_
_entity_poly.entity_id
_entity_poly.type
_entity_poly.pdbx_seq_one_letter_code
_entity_poly.pdbx_strand_id
1 'polypeptide(L)'
;GVTYDEYYIPTQGSPYPRDFIVSQDGAIVYANNEIDTEQMIYIIEDLLDQESLYVYENSNNIPNRIKLLSVFPNPFNPVANIQFFVRPFATKNYTISIYNNTGQLVEKINNKEFVLGYNTIQWNAGSHPSGIYFTRLESDNNFLTQKIILLK
;
A
#
# COMPACT_ATOMS: atom_id res chain seq x y z
N GLY A 1 -34.53 -3.81 -8.74
CA GLY A 1 -33.55 -3.44 -9.73
C GLY A 1 -32.71 -2.31 -9.15
N VAL A 2 -31.44 -2.37 -9.38
CA VAL A 2 -30.48 -1.33 -8.95
C VAL A 2 -30.89 -0.04 -9.65
N THR A 3 -31.04 1.03 -8.92
CA THR A 3 -31.46 2.30 -9.49
C THR A 3 -30.27 3.02 -10.11
N TYR A 4 -30.50 3.78 -11.15
CA TYR A 4 -29.53 4.61 -11.89
C TYR A 4 -28.64 5.46 -10.96
N ASP A 5 -29.16 5.95 -9.86
CA ASP A 5 -28.47 6.83 -8.93
C ASP A 5 -27.30 6.17 -8.18
N GLU A 6 -27.25 4.84 -8.09
CA GLU A 6 -26.17 4.10 -7.43
C GLU A 6 -24.85 4.09 -8.24
N TYR A 7 -24.94 4.38 -9.55
CA TYR A 7 -23.78 4.40 -10.45
C TYR A 7 -23.37 5.82 -10.86
N TYR A 8 -24.02 6.83 -10.29
CA TYR A 8 -23.76 8.22 -10.64
C TYR A 8 -22.57 8.81 -9.89
N ILE A 9 -21.55 9.28 -10.63
CA ILE A 9 -20.41 10.03 -10.09
C ILE A 9 -20.55 11.50 -10.51
N PRO A 10 -20.98 12.40 -9.62
CA PRO A 10 -21.48 13.74 -10.00
C PRO A 10 -20.41 14.75 -10.42
N THR A 11 -19.11 14.44 -10.33
CA THR A 11 -18.04 15.44 -10.48
C THR A 11 -17.14 15.25 -11.68
N GLN A 12 -17.39 14.30 -12.58
CA GLN A 12 -16.46 13.94 -13.65
C GLN A 12 -16.99 14.12 -15.08
N GLY A 13 -17.88 15.04 -15.34
CA GLY A 13 -18.28 15.45 -16.69
C GLY A 13 -19.02 14.42 -17.56
N SER A 14 -19.13 13.16 -17.11
CA SER A 14 -19.97 12.12 -17.69
C SER A 14 -21.01 11.67 -16.68
N PRO A 15 -22.26 11.50 -17.06
CA PRO A 15 -23.32 11.04 -16.16
C PRO A 15 -23.17 9.56 -15.75
N TYR A 16 -22.20 8.83 -16.33
CA TYR A 16 -22.00 7.40 -16.08
C TYR A 16 -20.53 7.06 -15.95
N PRO A 17 -20.13 6.27 -14.94
CA PRO A 17 -18.82 5.63 -14.96
C PRO A 17 -18.78 4.67 -16.17
N ARG A 18 -17.64 4.64 -16.87
CA ARG A 18 -17.42 3.70 -17.97
C ARG A 18 -17.04 2.33 -17.46
N ASP A 19 -16.26 2.32 -16.38
CA ASP A 19 -15.68 1.11 -15.82
C ASP A 19 -15.98 1.03 -14.34
N PHE A 20 -16.43 -0.13 -13.90
CA PHE A 20 -16.63 -0.44 -12.49
C PHE A 20 -16.30 -1.91 -12.22
N ILE A 21 -15.86 -2.16 -10.99
CA ILE A 21 -15.63 -3.50 -10.48
C ILE A 21 -16.65 -3.76 -9.38
N VAL A 22 -17.35 -4.88 -9.49
CA VAL A 22 -18.31 -5.36 -8.49
C VAL A 22 -17.69 -6.55 -7.79
N SER A 23 -17.65 -6.52 -6.46
CA SER A 23 -17.22 -7.65 -5.63
C SER A 23 -18.26 -8.77 -5.67
N GLN A 24 -17.91 -9.96 -5.16
CA GLN A 24 -18.80 -11.13 -5.18
C GLN A 24 -20.07 -10.95 -4.34
N ASP A 25 -20.01 -10.13 -3.29
CA ASP A 25 -21.16 -9.75 -2.47
C ASP A 25 -22.06 -8.70 -3.13
N GLY A 26 -21.71 -8.27 -4.35
CA GLY A 26 -22.48 -7.32 -5.14
C GLY A 26 -22.20 -5.85 -4.85
N ALA A 27 -21.18 -5.54 -4.06
CA ALA A 27 -20.79 -4.16 -3.79
C ALA A 27 -19.92 -3.59 -4.93
N ILE A 28 -20.14 -2.32 -5.31
CA ILE A 28 -19.26 -1.63 -6.24
C ILE A 28 -18.02 -1.19 -5.45
N VAL A 29 -16.87 -1.76 -5.80
CA VAL A 29 -15.57 -1.49 -5.15
C VAL A 29 -14.69 -0.53 -5.94
N TYR A 30 -15.01 -0.32 -7.20
CA TYR A 30 -14.35 0.65 -8.08
C TYR A 30 -15.34 1.19 -9.11
N ALA A 31 -15.29 2.50 -9.35
CA ALA A 31 -15.99 3.15 -10.45
C ALA A 31 -15.18 4.35 -10.93
N ASN A 32 -14.93 4.45 -12.23
CA ASN A 32 -14.19 5.55 -12.84
C ASN A 32 -14.69 5.83 -14.26
N ASN A 33 -14.55 7.07 -14.70
CA ASN A 33 -14.87 7.48 -16.07
C ASN A 33 -13.72 7.29 -17.04
N GLU A 34 -12.51 7.07 -16.54
CA GLU A 34 -11.31 6.78 -17.31
C GLU A 34 -10.78 5.41 -16.96
N ILE A 35 -10.29 4.68 -17.97
CA ILE A 35 -9.70 3.35 -17.77
C ILE A 35 -8.36 3.54 -17.04
N ASP A 36 -8.32 3.15 -15.77
CA ASP A 36 -7.08 2.98 -15.02
C ASP A 36 -6.81 1.48 -14.88
N THR A 37 -6.17 0.92 -15.89
CA THR A 37 -5.91 -0.52 -15.97
C THR A 37 -5.07 -1.02 -14.81
N GLU A 38 -4.09 -0.25 -14.35
CA GLU A 38 -3.23 -0.65 -13.24
C GLU A 38 -4.02 -0.75 -11.93
N GLN A 39 -4.84 0.25 -11.65
CA GLN A 39 -5.70 0.24 -10.48
C GLN A 39 -6.77 -0.85 -10.54
N MET A 40 -7.36 -1.09 -11.71
CA MET A 40 -8.35 -2.14 -11.92
C MET A 40 -7.76 -3.53 -11.71
N ILE A 41 -6.61 -3.84 -12.32
CA ILE A 41 -5.90 -5.11 -12.14
C ILE A 41 -5.61 -5.35 -10.66
N TYR A 42 -5.10 -4.32 -9.99
CA TYR A 42 -4.79 -4.42 -8.58
C TYR A 42 -6.01 -4.74 -7.71
N ILE A 43 -7.15 -4.08 -7.94
CA ILE A 43 -8.38 -4.33 -7.18
C ILE A 43 -8.90 -5.74 -7.45
N ILE A 44 -8.80 -6.22 -8.70
CA ILE A 44 -9.19 -7.58 -9.07
C ILE A 44 -8.27 -8.60 -8.36
N GLU A 45 -6.96 -8.39 -8.38
CA GLU A 45 -6.02 -9.27 -7.66
C GLU A 45 -6.29 -9.29 -6.16
N ASP A 46 -6.58 -8.14 -5.55
CA ASP A 46 -6.94 -8.06 -4.13
C ASP A 46 -8.22 -8.82 -3.80
N LEU A 47 -9.22 -8.73 -4.65
CA LEU A 47 -10.48 -9.49 -4.49
C LEU A 47 -10.27 -11.00 -4.64
N LEU A 48 -9.42 -11.41 -5.57
CA LEU A 48 -9.08 -12.83 -5.78
C LEU A 48 -8.22 -13.40 -4.65
N ASP A 49 -7.30 -12.60 -4.10
CA ASP A 49 -6.51 -13.00 -2.93
C ASP A 49 -7.39 -13.20 -1.69
N GLN A 50 -8.45 -12.43 -1.53
CA GLN A 50 -9.42 -12.63 -0.45
C GLN A 50 -10.11 -13.99 -0.52
N GLU A 51 -10.37 -14.52 -1.72
CA GLU A 51 -10.95 -15.86 -1.89
C GLU A 51 -10.01 -16.99 -1.45
N SER A 52 -8.71 -16.85 -1.68
CA SER A 52 -7.74 -17.86 -1.25
C SER A 52 -7.62 -17.96 0.28
N LEU A 53 -8.02 -16.92 1.01
CA LEU A 53 -8.03 -16.87 2.47
C LEU A 53 -9.31 -17.44 3.11
N TYR A 54 -10.38 -17.65 2.34
CA TYR A 54 -11.63 -18.24 2.87
C TYR A 54 -11.47 -19.70 3.32
N VAL A 55 -10.37 -20.34 2.98
CA VAL A 55 -10.03 -21.73 3.41
C VAL A 55 -9.33 -21.80 4.77
N TYR A 56 -8.89 -20.67 5.33
CA TYR A 56 -8.19 -20.64 6.62
C TYR A 56 -8.95 -19.80 7.66
N GLU A 57 -9.76 -20.50 8.46
CA GLU A 57 -10.18 -20.22 9.84
C GLU A 57 -10.65 -18.79 10.21
N ASN A 58 -11.83 -18.75 10.84
CA ASN A 58 -12.37 -17.79 11.81
C ASN A 58 -11.32 -17.08 12.70
N SER A 59 -10.44 -16.30 12.13
CA SER A 59 -9.64 -15.36 12.88
C SER A 59 -9.92 -13.96 12.36
N ASN A 60 -10.16 -13.03 13.28
CA ASN A 60 -10.39 -11.58 13.05
C ASN A 60 -9.19 -10.88 12.37
N ASN A 61 -8.61 -11.49 11.35
CA ASN A 61 -7.53 -10.93 10.56
C ASN A 61 -8.14 -10.18 9.37
N ILE A 62 -8.38 -8.90 9.57
CA ILE A 62 -8.55 -7.96 8.47
C ILE A 62 -7.31 -8.11 7.56
N PRO A 63 -7.48 -8.43 6.26
CA PRO A 63 -6.34 -8.56 5.35
C PRO A 63 -5.42 -7.36 5.46
N ASN A 64 -4.14 -7.62 5.54
CA ASN A 64 -3.10 -6.61 5.78
C ASN A 64 -3.22 -5.49 4.72
N ARG A 65 -3.71 -4.33 5.14
CA ARG A 65 -4.05 -3.20 4.25
C ARG A 65 -2.84 -2.51 3.63
N ILE A 66 -1.65 -2.94 4.02
CA ILE A 66 -0.39 -2.42 3.51
C ILE A 66 0.51 -3.56 3.04
N LYS A 67 1.21 -3.35 1.94
CA LYS A 67 2.22 -4.24 1.43
C LYS A 67 3.52 -3.47 1.23
N LEU A 68 4.56 -3.84 1.97
CA LEU A 68 5.91 -3.36 1.68
C LEU A 68 6.47 -4.22 0.55
N LEU A 69 6.62 -3.65 -0.62
CA LEU A 69 6.99 -4.41 -1.81
C LEU A 69 8.48 -4.67 -1.88
N SER A 70 9.29 -3.62 -1.79
CA SER A 70 10.73 -3.76 -1.93
C SER A 70 11.49 -2.55 -1.43
N VAL A 71 12.77 -2.79 -1.09
CA VAL A 71 13.76 -1.72 -0.88
C VAL A 71 14.92 -1.99 -1.83
N PHE A 72 15.24 -1.04 -2.69
CA PHE A 72 16.28 -1.20 -3.69
C PHE A 72 17.11 0.08 -3.89
N PRO A 73 18.40 -0.08 -4.23
CA PRO A 73 19.14 -1.33 -4.20
C PRO A 73 19.22 -1.89 -2.76
N ASN A 74 19.49 -3.18 -2.62
CA ASN A 74 19.77 -3.81 -1.33
C ASN A 74 20.81 -4.94 -1.57
N PRO A 75 22.07 -4.78 -1.16
CA PRO A 75 22.63 -3.64 -0.39
C PRO A 75 22.61 -2.31 -1.14
N PHE A 76 22.64 -1.20 -0.38
CA PHE A 76 22.59 0.16 -0.93
C PHE A 76 23.74 1.06 -0.44
N ASN A 77 24.02 2.15 -1.18
CA ASN A 77 25.07 3.14 -0.86
C ASN A 77 24.78 4.51 -1.52
N PRO A 78 24.61 5.60 -0.79
CA PRO A 78 24.02 5.69 0.53
C PRO A 78 22.50 5.80 0.48
N VAL A 79 21.89 5.74 -0.72
CA VAL A 79 20.48 5.97 -0.98
C VAL A 79 19.73 4.67 -1.29
N ALA A 80 18.62 4.44 -0.62
CA ALA A 80 17.70 3.35 -0.89
C ALA A 80 16.33 3.91 -1.27
N ASN A 81 15.65 3.27 -2.23
CA ASN A 81 14.26 3.52 -2.55
C ASN A 81 13.39 2.50 -1.83
N ILE A 82 12.47 2.98 -1.03
CA ILE A 82 11.49 2.17 -0.30
C ILE A 82 10.19 2.24 -1.10
N GLN A 83 9.80 1.14 -1.71
CA GLN A 83 8.58 1.03 -2.50
C GLN A 83 7.54 0.23 -1.73
N PHE A 84 6.33 0.74 -1.67
CA PHE A 84 5.19 0.11 -1.00
C PHE A 84 3.89 0.47 -1.69
N PHE A 85 2.87 -0.30 -1.41
CA PHE A 85 1.55 -0.11 -1.98
C PHE A 85 0.53 0.28 -0.91
N VAL A 86 -0.25 1.32 -1.18
CA VAL A 86 -1.35 1.80 -0.35
C VAL A 86 -2.66 1.37 -0.99
N ARG A 87 -3.43 0.52 -0.29
CA ARG A 87 -4.70 -0.01 -0.79
C ARG A 87 -5.83 1.02 -0.69
N PRO A 88 -6.84 0.95 -1.57
CA PRO A 88 -8.10 1.66 -1.40
C PRO A 88 -8.72 1.37 -0.03
N PHE A 89 -9.41 2.35 0.53
CA PHE A 89 -10.06 2.27 1.86
C PHE A 89 -9.11 2.10 3.06
N ALA A 90 -7.82 2.17 2.84
CA ALA A 90 -6.86 2.23 3.94
C ALA A 90 -6.95 3.59 4.65
N THR A 91 -6.70 3.57 5.95
CA THR A 91 -6.67 4.81 6.73
C THR A 91 -5.50 5.70 6.30
N LYS A 92 -5.62 7.00 6.49
CA LYS A 92 -4.66 7.98 5.97
C LYS A 92 -3.34 8.07 6.76
N ASN A 93 -3.16 7.28 7.79
CA ASN A 93 -2.02 7.40 8.70
C ASN A 93 -0.99 6.30 8.45
N TYR A 94 -0.06 6.57 7.55
CA TYR A 94 1.09 5.70 7.32
C TYR A 94 2.36 6.34 7.88
N THR A 95 3.20 5.51 8.46
CA THR A 95 4.50 5.91 8.97
C THR A 95 5.54 4.92 8.49
N ILE A 96 6.66 5.43 7.96
CA ILE A 96 7.86 4.62 7.73
C ILE A 96 8.87 4.97 8.80
N SER A 97 9.29 3.94 9.54
CA SER A 97 10.29 4.03 10.59
C SER A 97 11.50 3.18 10.22
N ILE A 98 12.69 3.69 10.44
CA ILE A 98 13.94 2.98 10.20
C ILE A 98 14.64 2.73 11.52
N TYR A 99 15.03 1.49 11.75
CA TYR A 99 15.69 1.03 12.97
C TYR A 99 17.06 0.45 12.64
N ASN A 100 18.00 0.59 13.56
CA ASN A 100 19.28 -0.10 13.49
C ASN A 100 19.15 -1.56 13.98
N ASN A 101 20.27 -2.29 13.95
CA ASN A 101 20.34 -3.69 14.39
C ASN A 101 20.08 -3.90 15.89
N THR A 102 20.14 -2.85 16.71
CA THR A 102 19.80 -2.90 18.14
C THR A 102 18.35 -2.53 18.43
N GLY A 103 17.55 -2.24 17.38
CA GLY A 103 16.16 -1.87 17.51
C GLY A 103 15.92 -0.39 17.88
N GLN A 104 16.97 0.44 17.85
CA GLN A 104 16.81 1.88 18.08
C GLN A 104 16.28 2.55 16.82
N LEU A 105 15.33 3.46 17.00
CA LEU A 105 14.80 4.29 15.92
C LEU A 105 15.92 5.24 15.42
N VAL A 106 16.21 5.12 14.13
CA VAL A 106 17.22 5.93 13.43
C VAL A 106 16.55 7.12 12.76
N GLU A 107 15.43 6.87 12.09
CA GLU A 107 14.71 7.90 11.36
C GLU A 107 13.23 7.55 11.28
N LYS A 108 12.39 8.59 11.25
CA LYS A 108 10.94 8.46 11.06
C LYS A 108 10.51 9.36 9.91
N ILE A 109 10.01 8.74 8.86
CA ILE A 109 9.52 9.43 7.67
C ILE A 109 8.00 9.49 7.78
N ASN A 110 7.48 10.65 8.18
CA ASN A 110 6.06 10.93 8.20
C ASN A 110 5.71 11.66 6.92
N ASN A 111 5.13 10.97 5.97
CA ASN A 111 4.57 11.64 4.80
C ASN A 111 3.05 11.67 4.92
N LYS A 112 2.49 12.87 4.92
CA LYS A 112 1.03 13.08 5.01
C LYS A 112 0.31 12.87 3.66
N GLU A 113 1.07 12.60 2.59
CA GLU A 113 0.59 12.63 1.22
C GLU A 113 0.85 11.32 0.46
N PHE A 114 0.73 10.17 1.13
CA PHE A 114 0.74 8.91 0.40
C PHE A 114 -0.52 8.81 -0.46
N VAL A 115 -0.29 8.55 -1.75
CA VAL A 115 -1.38 8.35 -2.71
C VAL A 115 -1.80 6.88 -2.72
N LEU A 116 -3.03 6.64 -3.14
CA LEU A 116 -3.48 5.28 -3.42
C LEU A 116 -2.60 4.67 -4.50
N GLY A 117 -2.27 3.39 -4.37
CA GLY A 117 -1.40 2.71 -5.31
C GLY A 117 0.06 2.71 -4.87
N TYR A 118 0.96 2.66 -5.84
CA TYR A 118 2.40 2.58 -5.63
C TYR A 118 2.98 3.90 -5.13
N ASN A 119 3.75 3.80 -4.05
CA ASN A 119 4.50 4.91 -3.47
C ASN A 119 5.98 4.54 -3.41
N THR A 120 6.84 5.52 -3.66
CA THR A 120 8.30 5.37 -3.53
C THR A 120 8.86 6.51 -2.73
N ILE A 121 9.63 6.18 -1.69
CA ILE A 121 10.32 7.14 -0.84
C ILE A 121 11.82 6.84 -0.90
N GLN A 122 12.62 7.88 -0.94
CA GLN A 122 14.07 7.77 -0.82
C GLN A 122 14.52 7.97 0.61
N TRP A 123 15.35 7.03 1.09
CA TRP A 123 16.09 7.18 2.33
C TRP A 123 17.58 7.38 2.04
N ASN A 124 18.13 8.50 2.51
CA ASN A 124 19.55 8.80 2.40
C ASN A 124 20.24 8.52 3.74
N ALA A 125 20.97 7.42 3.81
CA ALA A 125 21.71 6.97 4.99
C ALA A 125 23.15 7.50 5.04
N GLY A 126 23.45 8.59 4.35
CA GLY A 126 24.83 9.16 4.26
C GLY A 126 25.47 9.47 5.61
N SER A 127 24.70 9.83 6.63
CA SER A 127 25.18 10.10 7.99
C SER A 127 25.29 8.86 8.88
N HIS A 128 24.79 7.69 8.44
CA HIS A 128 24.73 6.48 9.25
C HIS A 128 25.86 5.51 8.92
N PRO A 129 26.36 4.70 9.87
CA PRO A 129 27.40 3.70 9.62
C PRO A 129 26.90 2.55 8.75
N SER A 130 27.83 1.87 8.05
CA SER A 130 27.52 0.62 7.35
C SER A 130 26.96 -0.41 8.32
N GLY A 131 25.95 -1.17 7.90
CA GLY A 131 25.33 -2.15 8.77
C GLY A 131 23.96 -2.60 8.31
N ILE A 132 23.30 -3.38 9.17
CA ILE A 132 21.95 -3.87 8.97
C ILE A 132 20.96 -2.87 9.58
N TYR A 133 19.95 -2.53 8.81
CA TYR A 133 18.81 -1.71 9.20
C TYR A 133 17.51 -2.44 8.90
N PHE A 134 16.45 -1.99 9.54
CA PHE A 134 15.09 -2.48 9.32
C PHE A 134 14.20 -1.29 8.98
N THR A 135 13.60 -1.33 7.82
CA THR A 135 12.51 -0.39 7.48
C THR A 135 11.19 -1.00 7.89
N ARG A 136 10.36 -0.24 8.56
CA ARG A 136 9.05 -0.64 9.05
C ARG A 136 8.00 0.34 8.56
N LEU A 137 7.05 -0.18 7.80
CA LEU A 137 5.86 0.54 7.38
C LEU A 137 4.72 0.20 8.33
N GLU A 138 4.12 1.21 8.93
CA GLU A 138 3.03 1.09 9.91
C GLU A 138 1.79 1.81 9.43
N SER A 139 0.62 1.21 9.65
CA SER A 139 -0.68 1.83 9.49
C SER A 139 -1.64 1.25 10.51
N ASP A 140 -2.23 2.08 11.34
CA ASP A 140 -3.12 1.69 12.44
C ASP A 140 -2.51 0.55 13.29
N ASN A 141 -3.14 -0.63 13.28
CA ASN A 141 -2.68 -1.80 14.04
C ASN A 141 -1.81 -2.78 13.23
N ASN A 142 -1.46 -2.41 11.99
CA ASN A 142 -0.70 -3.28 11.09
C ASN A 142 0.69 -2.71 10.82
N PHE A 143 1.68 -3.58 10.70
CA PHE A 143 3.02 -3.20 10.28
C PHE A 143 3.66 -4.27 9.40
N LEU A 144 4.54 -3.82 8.51
CA LEU A 144 5.43 -4.67 7.73
C LEU A 144 6.87 -4.22 7.97
N THR A 145 7.78 -5.18 8.01
CA THR A 145 9.21 -4.89 8.24
C THR A 145 10.05 -5.58 7.19
N GLN A 146 11.05 -4.87 6.66
CA GLN A 146 12.03 -5.40 5.74
C GLN A 146 13.46 -5.09 6.18
N LYS A 147 14.34 -6.09 6.11
CA LYS A 147 15.78 -5.94 6.36
C LYS A 147 16.45 -5.30 5.15
N ILE A 148 17.32 -4.33 5.41
CA ILE A 148 18.14 -3.64 4.41
C ILE A 148 19.59 -3.56 4.88
N ILE A 149 20.52 -3.45 3.94
CA ILE A 149 21.96 -3.47 4.22
C ILE A 149 22.60 -2.22 3.59
N LEU A 150 23.14 -1.36 4.45
CA LEU A 150 23.95 -0.21 4.03
C LEU A 150 25.41 -0.64 3.91
N LEU A 151 26.01 -0.42 2.76
CA LEU A 151 27.44 -0.59 2.48
C LEU A 151 28.02 0.77 2.04
N LYS A 152 29.01 1.24 2.74
CA LYS A 152 29.81 2.42 2.35
C LYS A 152 31.20 1.99 1.95
#